data_ec602b4da89edb24cff968bd6e40dd81
#
_entry.id   ec602b4da89edb24cff968bd6e40dd81
#
_cell.length_a   1.000
_cell.length_b   1.000
_cell.length_c   1.000
_cell.angle_alpha   90.00
_cell.angle_beta   90.00
_cell.angle_gamma   90.00
#
_symmetry.space_group_name_H-M   'P 1'
#
loop_
_entity.id
_entity.type
_entity.pdbx_description
1 polymer ?
#
loop_
_entity_poly.entity_id
_entity_poly.type
_entity_poly.pdbx_seq_one_letter_code
_entity_poly.pdbx_strand_id
1 'polypeptide(L)'
;MIPDNLFTRLEQDDYEEILVAQNRASGLRAFLVIHDTTFGPAHGGTRTLCYSSDREALEDALLLARAMTYKAALAGIPAGGGKIVVLDHPRMERQAAFRALGRFVESLGGRFFTGGDMGTTAQDLLWMNEETSYVASEADPRIGDLAEATARGVFAGFRACLDVAGLEPGRTTVAIQGVGAVGYRLAELLREQGCKLVVADVNREAAERACRALGAVAVEPHEIYDARADVFAPCAVGGTVNPETVPRLRARIICGCANNVLADAAVGQELVKRDILYAPDYVVNAGGLIQGGNAHLLGKTDNREELEAIYGRTREILERARSAGRPTQAIADEMAQARLKRPKTYHEMSWPSSASHRRGW
;
A
#
# COMPACT_ATOMS: atom_id res chain seq x y z
N MET A 1 -27.39 -7.06 7.38
CA MET A 1 -28.14 -6.55 6.21
C MET A 1 -27.14 -5.88 5.30
N ILE A 2 -27.18 -6.17 4.01
CA ILE A 2 -26.49 -5.40 2.98
C ILE A 2 -27.02 -3.96 3.09
N PRO A 3 -26.19 -2.91 2.94
CA PRO A 3 -26.68 -1.54 2.96
C PRO A 3 -27.86 -1.38 2.01
N ASP A 4 -28.91 -0.68 2.44
CA ASP A 4 -30.16 -0.51 1.66
C ASP A 4 -29.93 0.18 0.29
N ASN A 5 -28.68 0.61 0.00
CA ASN A 5 -28.25 1.32 -1.21
C ASN A 5 -26.93 0.81 -1.77
N LEU A 6 -26.66 -0.50 -1.68
CA LEU A 6 -25.40 -1.10 -2.15
C LEU A 6 -25.10 -0.73 -3.61
N PHE A 7 -26.06 -0.88 -4.51
CA PHE A 7 -25.87 -0.54 -5.93
C PHE A 7 -25.58 0.93 -6.14
N THR A 8 -26.24 1.84 -5.41
CA THR A 8 -25.93 3.28 -5.44
C THR A 8 -24.46 3.52 -5.05
N ARG A 9 -23.96 2.80 -4.04
CA ARG A 9 -22.58 2.89 -3.61
C ARG A 9 -21.60 2.38 -4.68
N LEU A 10 -21.93 1.26 -5.34
CA LEU A 10 -21.13 0.70 -6.42
C LEU A 10 -21.08 1.64 -7.64
N GLU A 11 -22.22 2.21 -8.02
CA GLU A 11 -22.32 3.14 -9.14
C GLU A 11 -21.56 4.46 -8.89
N GLN A 12 -21.57 4.98 -7.66
CA GLN A 12 -20.88 6.24 -7.30
C GLN A 12 -19.36 6.18 -7.50
N ASP A 13 -18.77 5.04 -7.19
CA ASP A 13 -17.31 4.83 -7.24
C ASP A 13 -16.90 3.84 -8.37
N ASP A 14 -17.83 3.43 -9.23
CA ASP A 14 -17.63 2.56 -10.41
C ASP A 14 -16.98 1.20 -10.10
N TYR A 15 -17.45 0.52 -9.02
CA TYR A 15 -16.99 -0.83 -8.67
C TYR A 15 -17.51 -1.87 -9.66
N GLU A 16 -16.65 -2.81 -10.07
CA GLU A 16 -17.02 -3.87 -11.01
C GLU A 16 -17.72 -5.04 -10.32
N GLU A 17 -17.15 -5.57 -9.22
CA GLU A 17 -17.69 -6.78 -8.58
C GLU A 17 -17.49 -6.81 -7.07
N ILE A 18 -18.48 -7.40 -6.39
CA ILE A 18 -18.36 -7.88 -5.01
C ILE A 18 -18.66 -9.38 -5.02
N LEU A 19 -17.70 -10.16 -4.54
CA LEU A 19 -17.84 -11.60 -4.40
C LEU A 19 -17.80 -11.97 -2.90
N VAL A 20 -18.62 -12.95 -2.50
CA VAL A 20 -18.68 -13.45 -1.13
C VAL A 20 -18.19 -14.90 -1.12
N ALA A 21 -17.12 -15.16 -0.41
CA ALA A 21 -16.60 -16.50 -0.18
C ALA A 21 -17.00 -16.99 1.20
N GLN A 22 -17.66 -18.15 1.26
CA GLN A 22 -18.01 -18.82 2.51
C GLN A 22 -17.69 -20.31 2.43
N ASN A 23 -17.08 -20.85 3.49
CA ASN A 23 -16.95 -22.28 3.67
C ASN A 23 -17.32 -22.65 5.11
N ARG A 24 -18.49 -23.31 5.28
CA ARG A 24 -19.02 -23.63 6.61
C ARG A 24 -18.11 -24.57 7.40
N ALA A 25 -17.48 -25.54 6.71
CA ALA A 25 -16.66 -26.55 7.38
C ALA A 25 -15.39 -25.94 7.99
N SER A 26 -14.76 -24.99 7.31
CA SER A 26 -13.56 -24.29 7.80
C SER A 26 -13.86 -22.99 8.54
N GLY A 27 -15.11 -22.53 8.54
CA GLY A 27 -15.48 -21.23 9.09
C GLY A 27 -15.05 -20.03 8.24
N LEU A 28 -14.54 -20.21 7.01
CA LEU A 28 -14.17 -19.10 6.13
C LEU A 28 -15.36 -18.18 5.88
N ARG A 29 -15.15 -16.89 6.05
CA ARG A 29 -16.03 -15.78 5.63
C ARG A 29 -15.17 -14.69 5.06
N ALA A 30 -15.37 -14.34 3.80
CA ALA A 30 -14.57 -13.30 3.15
C ALA A 30 -15.38 -12.53 2.11
N PHE A 31 -15.04 -11.25 1.96
CA PHE A 31 -15.41 -10.42 0.82
C PHE A 31 -14.20 -10.28 -0.10
N LEU A 32 -14.41 -10.46 -1.40
CA LEU A 32 -13.46 -10.08 -2.43
C LEU A 32 -14.12 -8.99 -3.26
N VAL A 33 -13.49 -7.84 -3.34
CA VAL A 33 -13.96 -6.71 -4.13
C VAL A 33 -12.99 -6.47 -5.28
N ILE A 34 -13.52 -6.39 -6.50
CA ILE A 34 -12.83 -5.88 -7.67
C ILE A 34 -13.40 -4.49 -7.96
N HIS A 35 -12.52 -3.47 -7.87
CA HIS A 35 -12.93 -2.11 -8.14
C HIS A 35 -12.81 -1.79 -9.64
N ASP A 36 -11.67 -2.07 -10.25
CA ASP A 36 -11.43 -1.75 -11.67
C ASP A 36 -10.39 -2.68 -12.27
N THR A 37 -10.63 -3.13 -13.51
CA THR A 37 -9.74 -3.99 -14.29
C THR A 37 -9.31 -3.35 -15.61
N THR A 38 -9.47 -2.04 -15.79
CA THR A 38 -9.14 -1.29 -17.02
C THR A 38 -7.73 -1.55 -17.54
N PHE A 39 -6.75 -1.66 -16.63
CA PHE A 39 -5.34 -1.87 -16.98
C PHE A 39 -4.89 -3.32 -16.87
N GLY A 40 -5.70 -4.21 -16.32
CA GLY A 40 -5.31 -5.59 -16.12
C GLY A 40 -6.03 -6.26 -14.94
N PRO A 41 -5.65 -7.50 -14.60
CA PRO A 41 -6.24 -8.20 -13.48
C PRO A 41 -6.18 -7.36 -12.20
N ALA A 42 -7.21 -7.49 -11.37
CA ALA A 42 -7.22 -6.82 -10.08
C ALA A 42 -6.10 -7.37 -9.19
N HIS A 43 -5.38 -6.47 -8.54
CA HIS A 43 -4.35 -6.78 -7.54
C HIS A 43 -4.74 -6.18 -6.19
N GLY A 44 -4.60 -6.97 -5.13
CA GLY A 44 -4.82 -6.48 -3.77
C GLY A 44 -4.52 -7.53 -2.71
N GLY A 45 -4.05 -7.10 -1.55
CA GLY A 45 -3.71 -8.01 -0.46
C GLY A 45 -4.94 -8.62 0.21
N THR A 46 -4.74 -9.74 0.89
CA THR A 46 -5.70 -10.37 1.78
C THR A 46 -5.52 -9.82 3.18
N ARG A 47 -6.52 -9.12 3.70
CA ARG A 47 -6.57 -8.61 5.08
C ARG A 47 -7.40 -9.55 5.95
N THR A 48 -6.93 -9.86 7.15
CA THR A 48 -7.61 -10.78 8.07
C THR A 48 -7.74 -10.12 9.43
N LEU A 49 -8.93 -9.66 9.78
CA LEU A 49 -9.19 -8.96 11.03
C LEU A 49 -10.53 -9.40 11.64
N CYS A 50 -10.67 -9.18 12.97
CA CYS A 50 -11.97 -9.23 13.63
C CYS A 50 -12.74 -7.94 13.33
N TYR A 51 -13.90 -8.07 12.71
CA TYR A 51 -14.81 -6.96 12.43
C TYR A 51 -16.04 -7.04 13.33
N SER A 52 -16.60 -5.90 13.69
CA SER A 52 -17.81 -5.83 14.51
C SER A 52 -19.06 -6.27 13.73
N SER A 53 -19.00 -6.20 12.40
CA SER A 53 -20.10 -6.59 11.50
C SER A 53 -19.61 -6.90 10.08
N ASP A 54 -20.42 -7.67 9.33
CA ASP A 54 -20.19 -7.91 7.90
C ASP A 54 -20.18 -6.59 7.09
N ARG A 55 -20.96 -5.60 7.55
CA ARG A 55 -20.98 -4.27 6.93
C ARG A 55 -19.64 -3.56 7.05
N GLU A 56 -19.04 -3.53 8.22
CA GLU A 56 -17.73 -2.92 8.45
C GLU A 56 -16.65 -3.61 7.59
N ALA A 57 -16.67 -4.94 7.52
CA ALA A 57 -15.75 -5.71 6.70
C ALA A 57 -15.91 -5.40 5.21
N LEU A 58 -17.15 -5.26 4.71
CA LEU A 58 -17.42 -4.91 3.32
C LEU A 58 -16.99 -3.48 3.00
N GLU A 59 -17.25 -2.50 3.87
CA GLU A 59 -16.81 -1.11 3.68
C GLU A 59 -15.29 -1.02 3.64
N ASP A 60 -14.58 -1.74 4.51
CA ASP A 60 -13.10 -1.80 4.47
C ASP A 60 -12.61 -2.41 3.14
N ALA A 61 -13.25 -3.50 2.67
CA ALA A 61 -12.92 -4.12 1.39
C ALA A 61 -13.12 -3.16 0.20
N LEU A 62 -14.23 -2.43 0.18
CA LEU A 62 -14.52 -1.42 -0.85
C LEU A 62 -13.47 -0.31 -0.88
N LEU A 63 -13.23 0.33 0.27
CA LEU A 63 -12.25 1.43 0.37
C LEU A 63 -10.86 0.99 -0.07
N LEU A 64 -10.43 -0.20 0.36
CA LEU A 64 -9.12 -0.72 0.03
C LEU A 64 -8.99 -1.16 -1.43
N ALA A 65 -10.04 -1.74 -2.02
CA ALA A 65 -10.05 -2.10 -3.44
C ALA A 65 -9.88 -0.86 -4.35
N ARG A 66 -10.60 0.23 -4.05
CA ARG A 66 -10.44 1.51 -4.73
C ARG A 66 -9.03 2.09 -4.57
N ALA A 67 -8.50 2.07 -3.35
CA ALA A 67 -7.14 2.54 -3.08
C ALA A 67 -6.10 1.74 -3.88
N MET A 68 -6.27 0.42 -4.03
CA MET A 68 -5.40 -0.42 -4.84
C MET A 68 -5.47 -0.06 -6.33
N THR A 69 -6.65 0.23 -6.88
CA THR A 69 -6.79 0.72 -8.27
C THR A 69 -6.02 2.02 -8.49
N TYR A 70 -6.18 3.00 -7.61
CA TYR A 70 -5.48 4.28 -7.73
C TYR A 70 -3.97 4.12 -7.60
N LYS A 71 -3.54 3.26 -6.67
CA LYS A 71 -2.14 2.89 -6.50
C LYS A 71 -1.57 2.24 -7.77
N ALA A 72 -2.25 1.26 -8.36
CA ALA A 72 -1.83 0.58 -9.59
C ALA A 72 -1.79 1.54 -10.79
N ALA A 73 -2.84 2.36 -10.96
CA ALA A 73 -2.92 3.36 -12.01
C ALA A 73 -1.77 4.36 -11.93
N LEU A 74 -1.45 4.87 -10.74
CA LEU A 74 -0.33 5.80 -10.55
C LEU A 74 1.02 5.09 -10.59
N ALA A 75 1.13 3.84 -10.17
CA ALA A 75 2.34 3.03 -10.35
C ALA A 75 2.66 2.76 -11.83
N GLY A 76 1.67 2.82 -12.71
CA GLY A 76 1.83 2.60 -14.14
C GLY A 76 2.05 1.14 -14.51
N ILE A 77 1.63 0.21 -13.64
CA ILE A 77 1.67 -1.23 -13.91
C ILE A 77 0.39 -1.68 -14.65
N PRO A 78 0.45 -2.77 -15.43
CA PRO A 78 -0.71 -3.29 -16.15
C PRO A 78 -1.61 -4.12 -15.21
N ALA A 79 -2.11 -3.49 -14.15
CA ALA A 79 -2.94 -4.10 -13.12
C ALA A 79 -4.13 -3.22 -12.79
N GLY A 80 -5.24 -3.85 -12.49
CA GLY A 80 -6.37 -3.24 -11.81
C GLY A 80 -6.22 -3.23 -10.30
N GLY A 81 -7.30 -2.97 -9.58
CA GLY A 81 -7.32 -2.96 -8.13
C GLY A 81 -8.47 -3.74 -7.53
N GLY A 82 -8.17 -4.44 -6.46
CA GLY A 82 -9.15 -5.16 -5.66
C GLY A 82 -8.65 -5.41 -4.25
N LYS A 83 -9.46 -6.11 -3.45
CA LYS A 83 -9.14 -6.45 -2.06
C LYS A 83 -9.86 -7.71 -1.60
N ILE A 84 -9.17 -8.52 -0.81
CA ILE A 84 -9.81 -9.54 0.00
C ILE A 84 -9.82 -9.10 1.46
N VAL A 85 -10.98 -9.24 2.11
CA VAL A 85 -11.14 -9.07 3.55
C VAL A 85 -11.72 -10.36 4.11
N VAL A 86 -10.96 -10.99 5.00
CA VAL A 86 -11.36 -12.20 5.75
C VAL A 86 -11.82 -11.78 7.14
N LEU A 87 -13.00 -12.20 7.53
CA LEU A 87 -13.53 -11.99 8.88
C LEU A 87 -12.95 -13.06 9.81
N ASP A 88 -11.98 -12.68 10.64
CA ASP A 88 -11.40 -13.56 11.64
C ASP A 88 -12.36 -13.75 12.81
N HIS A 89 -12.48 -15.00 13.27
CA HIS A 89 -13.33 -15.35 14.43
C HIS A 89 -12.91 -16.69 15.07
N PRO A 90 -13.23 -16.93 16.35
CA PRO A 90 -12.71 -18.09 17.10
C PRO A 90 -13.07 -19.48 16.53
N ARG A 91 -14.05 -19.58 15.63
CA ARG A 91 -14.45 -20.86 15.00
C ARG A 91 -13.82 -21.06 13.62
N MET A 92 -12.92 -20.21 13.20
CA MET A 92 -12.23 -20.36 11.93
C MET A 92 -11.05 -21.33 12.07
N GLU A 93 -11.13 -22.43 11.37
CA GLU A 93 -10.03 -23.38 11.19
C GLU A 93 -9.06 -22.82 10.14
N ARG A 94 -8.07 -22.04 10.61
CA ARG A 94 -7.28 -21.12 9.80
C ARG A 94 -6.65 -21.78 8.56
N GLN A 95 -5.99 -22.94 8.71
CA GLN A 95 -5.39 -23.68 7.58
C GLN A 95 -6.45 -24.07 6.54
N ALA A 96 -7.54 -24.67 6.97
CA ALA A 96 -8.61 -25.11 6.07
C ALA A 96 -9.31 -23.92 5.40
N ALA A 97 -9.46 -22.79 6.13
CA ALA A 97 -10.06 -21.57 5.62
C ALA A 97 -9.19 -20.94 4.51
N PHE A 98 -7.87 -20.83 4.71
CA PHE A 98 -6.99 -20.24 3.71
C PHE A 98 -6.80 -21.15 2.49
N ARG A 99 -6.82 -22.47 2.62
CA ARG A 99 -6.93 -23.38 1.47
C ARG A 99 -8.24 -23.18 0.72
N ALA A 100 -9.37 -23.07 1.42
CA ALA A 100 -10.65 -22.80 0.76
C ALA A 100 -10.65 -21.44 0.04
N LEU A 101 -10.01 -20.43 0.61
CA LEU A 101 -9.82 -19.12 -0.01
C LEU A 101 -8.91 -19.23 -1.26
N GLY A 102 -7.85 -20.02 -1.20
CA GLY A 102 -6.98 -20.31 -2.37
C GLY A 102 -7.77 -20.91 -3.53
N ARG A 103 -8.61 -21.93 -3.29
CA ARG A 103 -9.50 -22.51 -4.31
C ARG A 103 -10.49 -21.49 -4.86
N PHE A 104 -11.01 -20.61 -4.01
CA PHE A 104 -11.88 -19.52 -4.47
C PHE A 104 -11.13 -18.56 -5.41
N VAL A 105 -9.93 -18.14 -5.05
CA VAL A 105 -9.07 -17.29 -5.90
C VAL A 105 -8.74 -18.01 -7.23
N GLU A 106 -8.41 -19.31 -7.19
CA GLU A 106 -8.16 -20.11 -8.41
C GLU A 106 -9.38 -20.12 -9.35
N SER A 107 -10.59 -20.19 -8.80
CA SER A 107 -11.83 -20.18 -9.58
C SER A 107 -12.06 -18.89 -10.37
N LEU A 108 -11.36 -17.80 -10.03
CA LEU A 108 -11.41 -16.53 -10.76
C LEU A 108 -10.53 -16.53 -12.01
N GLY A 109 -9.74 -17.59 -12.24
CA GLY A 109 -9.00 -17.81 -13.49
C GLY A 109 -7.99 -16.71 -13.82
N GLY A 110 -7.35 -16.07 -12.82
CA GLY A 110 -6.36 -15.03 -13.01
C GLY A 110 -6.95 -13.61 -13.11
N ARG A 111 -8.23 -13.42 -12.88
CA ARG A 111 -8.85 -12.08 -12.82
C ARG A 111 -8.46 -11.32 -11.55
N PHE A 112 -7.99 -12.03 -10.53
CA PHE A 112 -7.56 -11.46 -9.26
C PHE A 112 -6.27 -12.10 -8.77
N PHE A 113 -5.32 -11.25 -8.38
CA PHE A 113 -4.06 -11.65 -7.73
C PHE A 113 -4.00 -11.08 -6.33
N THR A 114 -3.55 -11.88 -5.37
CA THR A 114 -3.46 -11.44 -3.98
C THR A 114 -2.08 -11.67 -3.38
N GLY A 115 -1.89 -11.15 -2.18
CA GLY A 115 -0.70 -11.29 -1.34
C GLY A 115 -1.04 -10.98 0.11
N GLY A 116 -0.03 -10.76 0.93
CA GLY A 116 -0.23 -10.42 2.33
C GLY A 116 -0.76 -9.00 2.55
N ASP A 117 -1.52 -8.85 3.63
CA ASP A 117 -1.88 -7.58 4.26
C ASP A 117 -2.09 -7.82 5.76
N MET A 118 -2.50 -6.81 6.49
CA MET A 118 -2.69 -6.83 7.94
C MET A 118 -3.46 -8.08 8.41
N GLY A 119 -2.94 -8.76 9.42
CA GLY A 119 -3.54 -9.95 10.01
C GLY A 119 -3.40 -11.25 9.21
N THR A 120 -2.91 -11.19 7.98
CA THR A 120 -2.59 -12.37 7.16
C THR A 120 -1.11 -12.69 7.28
N THR A 121 -0.79 -13.90 7.70
CA THR A 121 0.58 -14.35 7.94
C THR A 121 1.21 -14.95 6.67
N ALA A 122 2.54 -15.08 6.63
CA ALA A 122 3.24 -15.79 5.56
C ALA A 122 2.73 -17.24 5.42
N GLN A 123 2.44 -17.91 6.55
CA GLN A 123 1.90 -19.26 6.54
C GLN A 123 0.51 -19.36 5.91
N ASP A 124 -0.34 -18.35 6.08
CA ASP A 124 -1.66 -18.30 5.44
C ASP A 124 -1.52 -18.26 3.90
N LEU A 125 -0.59 -17.45 3.41
CA LEU A 125 -0.30 -17.34 1.99
C LEU A 125 0.28 -18.65 1.42
N LEU A 126 1.11 -19.38 2.18
CA LEU A 126 1.59 -20.70 1.78
C LEU A 126 0.44 -21.69 1.64
N TRP A 127 -0.53 -21.71 2.58
CA TRP A 127 -1.72 -22.56 2.45
C TRP A 127 -2.60 -22.18 1.25
N MET A 128 -2.70 -20.91 0.90
CA MET A 128 -3.37 -20.49 -0.34
C MET A 128 -2.60 -20.97 -1.58
N ASN A 129 -1.27 -20.88 -1.58
CA ASN A 129 -0.43 -21.31 -2.69
C ASN A 129 -0.46 -22.82 -2.98
N GLU A 130 -0.86 -23.65 -2.01
CA GLU A 130 -1.14 -25.07 -2.27
C GLU A 130 -2.30 -25.28 -3.25
N GLU A 131 -3.19 -24.28 -3.41
CA GLU A 131 -4.42 -24.38 -4.17
C GLU A 131 -4.43 -23.44 -5.42
N THR A 132 -3.57 -22.43 -5.48
CA THR A 132 -3.55 -21.45 -6.58
C THR A 132 -2.17 -20.81 -6.77
N SER A 133 -1.84 -20.44 -8.00
CA SER A 133 -0.66 -19.65 -8.33
C SER A 133 -0.89 -18.13 -8.30
N TYR A 134 -2.10 -17.67 -8.03
CA TYR A 134 -2.47 -16.25 -8.04
C TYR A 134 -2.25 -15.57 -6.68
N VAL A 135 -1.27 -16.05 -5.92
CA VAL A 135 -0.91 -15.52 -4.59
C VAL A 135 0.57 -15.18 -4.54
N ALA A 136 0.88 -13.93 -4.21
CA ALA A 136 2.23 -13.50 -3.92
C ALA A 136 2.65 -13.98 -2.52
N SER A 137 3.59 -14.91 -2.46
CA SER A 137 4.17 -15.39 -1.21
C SER A 137 5.68 -15.58 -1.35
N GLU A 138 6.34 -15.81 -0.23
CA GLU A 138 7.78 -16.12 -0.19
C GLU A 138 8.16 -17.41 -0.94
N ALA A 139 7.17 -18.24 -1.31
CA ALA A 139 7.40 -19.44 -2.12
C ALA A 139 7.75 -19.11 -3.59
N ASP A 140 7.46 -17.91 -4.07
CA ASP A 140 7.80 -17.48 -5.43
C ASP A 140 9.07 -16.61 -5.43
N PRO A 141 10.25 -17.16 -5.81
CA PRO A 141 11.50 -16.41 -5.80
C PRO A 141 11.54 -15.24 -6.79
N ARG A 142 10.60 -15.18 -7.77
CA ARG A 142 10.52 -14.08 -8.74
C ARG A 142 10.04 -12.78 -8.10
N ILE A 143 9.30 -12.88 -7.00
CA ILE A 143 8.73 -11.71 -6.30
C ILE A 143 9.84 -10.86 -5.66
N GLY A 144 10.90 -11.48 -5.16
CA GLY A 144 12.01 -10.78 -4.54
C GLY A 144 11.63 -10.09 -3.22
N ASP A 145 12.41 -9.11 -2.81
CA ASP A 145 12.20 -8.39 -1.54
C ASP A 145 11.22 -7.21 -1.73
N LEU A 146 9.96 -7.42 -1.36
CA LEU A 146 8.91 -6.39 -1.42
C LEU A 146 9.18 -5.21 -0.48
N ALA A 147 9.84 -5.46 0.66
CA ALA A 147 10.17 -4.40 1.61
C ALA A 147 11.27 -3.48 1.07
N GLU A 148 12.28 -4.05 0.42
CA GLU A 148 13.32 -3.30 -0.28
C GLU A 148 12.73 -2.47 -1.42
N ALA A 149 11.89 -3.07 -2.28
CA ALA A 149 11.24 -2.36 -3.37
C ALA A 149 10.35 -1.20 -2.85
N THR A 150 9.64 -1.41 -1.74
CA THR A 150 8.85 -0.35 -1.11
C THR A 150 9.73 0.78 -0.57
N ALA A 151 10.82 0.45 0.12
CA ALA A 151 11.76 1.45 0.65
C ALA A 151 12.38 2.30 -0.47
N ARG A 152 12.76 1.69 -1.59
CA ARG A 152 13.27 2.41 -2.78
C ARG A 152 12.22 3.33 -3.40
N GLY A 153 10.97 2.90 -3.48
CA GLY A 153 9.87 3.75 -3.95
C GLY A 153 9.67 4.98 -3.06
N VAL A 154 9.62 4.77 -1.73
CA VAL A 154 9.52 5.88 -0.76
C VAL A 154 10.72 6.80 -0.86
N PHE A 155 11.91 6.25 -1.04
CA PHE A 155 13.13 7.03 -1.19
C PHE A 155 13.12 7.88 -2.47
N ALA A 156 12.61 7.36 -3.60
CA ALA A 156 12.40 8.14 -4.81
C ALA A 156 11.42 9.31 -4.59
N GLY A 157 10.30 9.05 -3.90
CA GLY A 157 9.35 10.09 -3.50
C GLY A 157 9.95 11.12 -2.53
N PHE A 158 10.77 10.67 -1.58
CA PHE A 158 11.49 11.55 -0.65
C PHE A 158 12.40 12.53 -1.39
N ARG A 159 13.18 12.06 -2.38
CA ARG A 159 14.02 12.94 -3.21
C ARG A 159 13.20 14.00 -3.91
N ALA A 160 12.05 13.63 -4.49
CA ALA A 160 11.14 14.59 -5.12
C ALA A 160 10.63 15.64 -4.11
N CYS A 161 10.32 15.24 -2.88
CA CYS A 161 9.92 16.17 -1.82
C CYS A 161 11.03 17.15 -1.47
N LEU A 162 12.27 16.68 -1.34
CA LEU A 162 13.41 17.55 -1.06
C LEU A 162 13.63 18.59 -2.17
N ASP A 163 13.56 18.17 -3.43
CA ASP A 163 13.75 19.06 -4.58
C ASP A 163 12.67 20.15 -4.62
N VAL A 164 11.40 19.78 -4.40
CA VAL A 164 10.29 20.76 -4.36
C VAL A 164 10.39 21.71 -3.16
N ALA A 165 10.94 21.23 -2.04
CA ALA A 165 11.16 22.04 -0.83
C ALA A 165 12.47 22.84 -0.85
N GLY A 166 13.38 22.58 -1.81
CA GLY A 166 14.69 23.20 -1.87
C GLY A 166 15.62 22.77 -0.73
N LEU A 167 15.54 21.50 -0.30
CA LEU A 167 16.33 20.93 0.78
C LEU A 167 17.44 20.01 0.24
N GLU A 168 18.60 20.03 0.89
CA GLU A 168 19.72 19.14 0.57
C GLU A 168 19.75 17.96 1.55
N PRO A 169 19.93 16.70 1.07
CA PRO A 169 19.95 15.53 1.94
C PRO A 169 20.91 15.64 3.12
N GLY A 170 22.16 16.06 2.88
CA GLY A 170 23.20 16.15 3.92
C GLY A 170 22.93 17.18 5.02
N ARG A 171 21.93 18.03 4.84
CA ARG A 171 21.45 19.01 5.83
C ARG A 171 20.10 18.69 6.42
N THR A 172 19.47 17.62 5.94
CA THR A 172 18.09 17.23 6.29
C THR A 172 18.09 16.29 7.48
N THR A 173 17.21 16.55 8.44
CA THR A 173 16.90 15.65 9.55
C THR A 173 15.55 14.96 9.26
N VAL A 174 15.52 13.63 9.36
CA VAL A 174 14.32 12.81 9.15
C VAL A 174 13.89 12.13 10.42
N ALA A 175 12.64 12.33 10.84
CA ALA A 175 12.01 11.64 11.95
C ALA A 175 11.23 10.43 11.42
N ILE A 176 11.69 9.22 11.70
CA ILE A 176 11.11 7.97 11.20
C ILE A 176 10.30 7.31 12.31
N GLN A 177 9.00 7.18 12.11
CA GLN A 177 8.11 6.45 13.00
C GLN A 177 7.96 5.00 12.51
N GLY A 178 8.62 4.07 13.20
CA GLY A 178 8.68 2.66 12.82
C GLY A 178 9.91 2.32 11.99
N VAL A 179 10.77 1.45 12.55
CA VAL A 179 11.98 0.91 11.91
C VAL A 179 11.90 -0.61 11.75
N GLY A 180 10.71 -1.08 11.34
CA GLY A 180 10.47 -2.45 10.91
C GLY A 180 11.11 -2.75 9.55
N ALA A 181 10.61 -3.76 8.82
CA ALA A 181 11.21 -4.24 7.58
C ALA A 181 11.44 -3.14 6.52
N VAL A 182 10.45 -2.28 6.27
CA VAL A 182 10.54 -1.20 5.27
C VAL A 182 11.23 0.04 5.85
N GLY A 183 10.81 0.47 7.07
CA GLY A 183 11.33 1.69 7.68
C GLY A 183 12.84 1.63 7.95
N TYR A 184 13.36 0.45 8.30
CA TYR A 184 14.80 0.27 8.50
C TYR A 184 15.58 0.42 7.17
N ARG A 185 15.10 -0.22 6.07
CA ARG A 185 15.71 -0.08 4.74
C ARG A 185 15.66 1.36 4.23
N LEU A 186 14.55 2.06 4.48
CA LEU A 186 14.45 3.48 4.18
C LEU A 186 15.48 4.29 4.98
N ALA A 187 15.66 3.98 6.27
CA ALA A 187 16.66 4.63 7.12
C ALA A 187 18.10 4.42 6.59
N GLU A 188 18.42 3.22 6.09
CA GLU A 188 19.70 2.94 5.42
C GLU A 188 19.92 3.85 4.20
N LEU A 189 18.95 3.89 3.28
CA LEU A 189 19.00 4.73 2.08
C LEU A 189 19.16 6.23 2.43
N LEU A 190 18.43 6.71 3.43
CA LEU A 190 18.51 8.10 3.90
C LEU A 190 19.89 8.40 4.51
N ARG A 191 20.42 7.47 5.28
CA ARG A 191 21.75 7.61 5.90
C ARG A 191 22.87 7.67 4.86
N GLU A 192 22.78 6.84 3.81
CA GLU A 192 23.71 6.87 2.67
C GLU A 192 23.75 8.24 1.96
N GLN A 193 22.64 8.96 1.95
CA GLN A 193 22.54 10.33 1.42
C GLN A 193 23.01 11.41 2.41
N GLY A 194 23.45 11.01 3.60
CA GLY A 194 23.96 11.92 4.61
C GLY A 194 22.90 12.55 5.52
N CYS A 195 21.63 12.11 5.44
CA CYS A 195 20.58 12.60 6.33
C CYS A 195 20.87 12.26 7.81
N LYS A 196 20.44 13.14 8.71
CA LYS A 196 20.39 12.85 10.14
C LYS A 196 19.08 12.14 10.47
N LEU A 197 19.14 11.12 11.31
CA LEU A 197 17.99 10.28 11.61
C LEU A 197 17.58 10.40 13.07
N VAL A 198 16.29 10.63 13.31
CA VAL A 198 15.61 10.46 14.60
C VAL A 198 14.62 9.33 14.41
N VAL A 199 14.61 8.32 15.26
CA VAL A 199 13.78 7.13 15.11
C VAL A 199 12.96 6.84 16.35
N ALA A 200 11.78 6.29 16.15
CA ALA A 200 10.96 5.73 17.21
C ALA A 200 10.31 4.42 16.77
N ASP A 201 10.28 3.43 17.63
CA ASP A 201 9.57 2.18 17.43
C ASP A 201 9.03 1.66 18.76
N VAL A 202 7.87 1.00 18.74
CA VAL A 202 7.33 0.32 19.94
C VAL A 202 8.19 -0.88 20.34
N ASN A 203 8.90 -1.46 19.36
CA ASN A 203 9.94 -2.45 19.59
C ASN A 203 11.28 -1.72 19.86
N ARG A 204 11.63 -1.59 21.13
CA ARG A 204 12.85 -0.92 21.59
C ARG A 204 14.13 -1.49 20.95
N GLU A 205 14.20 -2.80 20.77
CA GLU A 205 15.36 -3.46 20.15
C GLU A 205 15.55 -3.02 18.68
N ALA A 206 14.45 -2.84 17.93
CA ALA A 206 14.49 -2.32 16.57
C ALA A 206 15.04 -0.88 16.53
N ALA A 207 14.59 0.00 17.43
CA ALA A 207 15.12 1.36 17.55
C ALA A 207 16.61 1.37 17.93
N GLU A 208 17.02 0.57 18.91
CA GLU A 208 18.42 0.43 19.32
C GLU A 208 19.33 -0.10 18.18
N ARG A 209 18.83 -1.03 17.37
CA ARG A 209 19.53 -1.51 16.18
C ARG A 209 19.81 -0.37 15.21
N ALA A 210 18.81 0.47 14.92
CA ALA A 210 18.97 1.64 14.06
C ALA A 210 19.99 2.64 14.63
N CYS A 211 20.00 2.86 15.94
CA CYS A 211 21.00 3.71 16.60
C CYS A 211 22.42 3.16 16.42
N ARG A 212 22.62 1.87 16.69
CA ARG A 212 23.96 1.25 16.60
C ARG A 212 24.49 1.17 15.17
N ALA A 213 23.63 0.83 14.21
CA ALA A 213 24.06 0.58 12.83
C ALA A 213 24.11 1.85 11.97
N LEU A 214 23.17 2.79 12.20
CA LEU A 214 22.97 3.97 11.32
C LEU A 214 23.32 5.29 12.00
N GLY A 215 23.69 5.27 13.29
CA GLY A 215 23.94 6.49 14.05
C GLY A 215 22.69 7.35 14.24
N ALA A 216 21.50 6.72 14.26
CA ALA A 216 20.25 7.40 14.54
C ALA A 216 20.13 7.77 16.02
N VAL A 217 19.28 8.75 16.34
CA VAL A 217 18.90 9.11 17.71
C VAL A 217 17.52 8.53 17.98
N ALA A 218 17.39 7.66 18.98
CA ALA A 218 16.08 7.14 19.37
C ALA A 218 15.36 8.11 20.31
N VAL A 219 14.03 8.20 20.13
CA VAL A 219 13.10 8.88 21.04
C VAL A 219 11.95 7.94 21.37
N GLU A 220 11.19 8.26 22.42
CA GLU A 220 9.99 7.49 22.75
C GLU A 220 8.93 7.61 21.65
N PRO A 221 8.11 6.56 21.40
CA PRO A 221 7.14 6.55 20.29
C PRO A 221 6.20 7.76 20.26
N HIS A 222 5.80 8.28 21.41
CA HIS A 222 4.92 9.44 21.49
C HIS A 222 5.63 10.79 21.27
N GLU A 223 6.96 10.84 21.36
CA GLU A 223 7.77 12.05 21.20
C GLU A 223 8.16 12.32 19.74
N ILE A 224 8.04 11.35 18.86
CA ILE A 224 8.48 11.44 17.46
C ILE A 224 7.82 12.62 16.70
N TYR A 225 6.59 12.97 17.06
CA TYR A 225 5.85 14.07 16.46
C TYR A 225 6.43 15.45 16.82
N ASP A 226 7.10 15.56 17.96
CA ASP A 226 7.72 16.80 18.44
C ASP A 226 9.18 16.93 18.00
N ALA A 227 9.71 15.91 17.32
CA ALA A 227 11.09 15.89 16.85
C ALA A 227 11.39 17.12 15.98
N ARG A 228 12.56 17.73 16.21
CA ARG A 228 13.08 18.81 15.36
C ARG A 228 13.63 18.20 14.07
N ALA A 229 12.75 17.91 13.13
CA ALA A 229 13.07 17.29 11.85
C ALA A 229 12.46 18.09 10.70
N ASP A 230 13.10 18.03 9.54
CA ASP A 230 12.62 18.63 8.30
C ASP A 230 11.56 17.74 7.64
N VAL A 231 11.70 16.43 7.82
CA VAL A 231 10.80 15.40 7.27
C VAL A 231 10.30 14.50 8.38
N PHE A 232 8.99 14.25 8.40
CA PHE A 232 8.35 13.18 9.16
C PHE A 232 8.07 12.01 8.23
N ALA A 233 8.60 10.83 8.55
CA ALA A 233 8.43 9.60 7.78
C ALA A 233 7.63 8.57 8.57
N PRO A 234 6.28 8.55 8.44
CA PRO A 234 5.44 7.52 9.06
C PRO A 234 5.67 6.18 8.36
N CYS A 235 6.23 5.20 9.08
CA CYS A 235 6.57 3.88 8.56
C CYS A 235 5.98 2.73 9.41
N ALA A 236 5.07 3.01 10.34
CA ALA A 236 4.45 2.02 11.24
C ALA A 236 2.98 1.78 10.87
N VAL A 237 2.07 2.59 11.38
CA VAL A 237 0.63 2.41 11.26
C VAL A 237 -0.04 3.61 10.58
N GLY A 238 -1.25 3.39 10.05
CA GLY A 238 -2.06 4.46 9.48
C GLY A 238 -2.68 5.39 10.53
N GLY A 239 -3.31 6.50 10.07
CA GLY A 239 -3.98 7.46 10.93
C GLY A 239 -3.06 8.28 11.84
N THR A 240 -1.75 8.19 11.64
CA THR A 240 -0.77 8.85 12.50
C THR A 240 -0.69 10.36 12.28
N VAL A 241 -1.11 10.84 11.12
CA VAL A 241 -1.27 12.26 10.82
C VAL A 241 -2.76 12.60 10.97
N ASN A 242 -3.11 13.21 12.08
CA ASN A 242 -4.47 13.47 12.53
C ASN A 242 -4.57 14.81 13.25
N PRO A 243 -5.78 15.28 13.64
CA PRO A 243 -5.96 16.58 14.29
C PRO A 243 -5.15 16.78 15.58
N GLU A 244 -4.76 15.70 16.28
CA GLU A 244 -3.98 15.77 17.52
C GLU A 244 -2.48 15.86 17.25
N THR A 245 -2.00 15.16 16.22
CA THR A 245 -0.58 15.07 15.90
C THR A 245 -0.09 16.17 14.98
N VAL A 246 -0.91 16.64 14.03
CA VAL A 246 -0.55 17.73 13.09
C VAL A 246 -0.06 18.99 13.81
N PRO A 247 -0.68 19.48 14.91
CA PRO A 247 -0.17 20.66 15.63
C PRO A 247 1.21 20.48 16.21
N ARG A 248 1.62 19.24 16.51
CA ARG A 248 2.91 18.88 17.10
C ARG A 248 4.03 18.78 16.07
N LEU A 249 3.68 18.47 14.81
CA LEU A 249 4.67 18.31 13.75
C LEU A 249 5.42 19.61 13.48
N ARG A 250 6.75 19.51 13.48
CA ARG A 250 7.66 20.59 13.08
C ARG A 250 8.20 20.39 11.67
N ALA A 251 7.95 19.23 11.11
CA ALA A 251 8.38 18.85 9.77
C ALA A 251 7.67 19.68 8.71
N ARG A 252 8.41 20.02 7.64
CA ARG A 252 7.90 20.69 6.44
C ARG A 252 7.44 19.69 5.37
N ILE A 253 7.80 18.42 5.56
CA ILE A 253 7.52 17.34 4.62
C ILE A 253 7.01 16.13 5.41
N ILE A 254 5.99 15.45 4.87
CA ILE A 254 5.56 14.13 5.32
C ILE A 254 5.73 13.16 4.14
N CYS A 255 6.63 12.18 4.29
CA CYS A 255 6.88 11.15 3.28
C CYS A 255 7.37 9.86 3.97
N GLY A 256 6.57 8.81 3.93
CA GLY A 256 6.85 7.54 4.59
C GLY A 256 6.19 6.35 3.91
N CYS A 257 6.34 5.16 4.49
CA CYS A 257 5.88 3.91 3.87
C CYS A 257 4.57 3.36 4.43
N ALA A 258 4.04 3.92 5.53
CA ALA A 258 2.76 3.48 6.08
C ALA A 258 1.61 3.73 5.10
N ASN A 259 0.57 2.89 5.16
CA ASN A 259 -0.65 3.10 4.40
C ASN A 259 -1.64 3.95 5.20
N ASN A 260 -2.52 4.69 4.51
CA ASN A 260 -3.59 5.50 5.12
C ASN A 260 -3.04 6.43 6.21
N VAL A 261 -1.98 7.15 5.90
CA VAL A 261 -1.25 8.01 6.83
C VAL A 261 -2.14 9.12 7.40
N LEU A 262 -2.93 9.76 6.55
CA LEU A 262 -3.90 10.77 6.97
C LEU A 262 -5.14 10.10 7.58
N ALA A 263 -5.59 10.57 8.73
CA ALA A 263 -6.79 10.07 9.39
C ALA A 263 -8.07 10.32 8.56
N ASP A 264 -8.12 11.45 7.87
CA ASP A 264 -9.22 11.83 6.97
C ASP A 264 -8.78 12.88 5.95
N ALA A 265 -9.68 13.23 5.03
CA ALA A 265 -9.43 14.22 4.00
C ALA A 265 -9.27 15.67 4.53
N ALA A 266 -9.85 15.99 5.69
CA ALA A 266 -9.76 17.32 6.29
C ALA A 266 -8.34 17.60 6.78
N VAL A 267 -7.64 16.55 7.23
CA VAL A 267 -6.21 16.64 7.61
C VAL A 267 -5.36 17.12 6.44
N GLY A 268 -5.64 16.66 5.22
CA GLY A 268 -4.95 17.14 4.03
C GLY A 268 -5.10 18.66 3.81
N GLN A 269 -6.29 19.22 4.06
CA GLN A 269 -6.51 20.66 4.00
C GLN A 269 -5.73 21.42 5.08
N GLU A 270 -5.62 20.84 6.27
CA GLU A 270 -4.85 21.43 7.36
C GLU A 270 -3.34 21.45 7.05
N LEU A 271 -2.81 20.41 6.38
CA LEU A 271 -1.42 20.41 5.92
C LEU A 271 -1.15 21.55 4.91
N VAL A 272 -2.08 21.80 3.98
CA VAL A 272 -1.97 22.91 3.03
C VAL A 272 -1.88 24.25 3.76
N LYS A 273 -2.75 24.50 4.74
CA LYS A 273 -2.75 25.76 5.53
C LYS A 273 -1.44 25.97 6.27
N ARG A 274 -0.77 24.88 6.67
CA ARG A 274 0.50 24.90 7.42
C ARG A 274 1.74 24.87 6.52
N ASP A 275 1.57 24.88 5.21
CA ASP A 275 2.64 24.74 4.21
C ASP A 275 3.49 23.46 4.43
N ILE A 276 2.82 22.36 4.81
CA ILE A 276 3.44 21.05 4.96
C ILE A 276 3.20 20.25 3.69
N LEU A 277 4.27 19.88 3.00
CA LEU A 277 4.21 19.01 1.82
C LEU A 277 3.91 17.57 2.25
N TYR A 278 2.86 16.96 1.70
CA TYR A 278 2.55 15.56 1.91
C TYR A 278 2.75 14.77 0.62
N ALA A 279 3.67 13.80 0.61
CA ALA A 279 3.74 12.82 -0.47
C ALA A 279 2.66 11.75 -0.23
N PRO A 280 1.65 11.62 -1.11
CA PRO A 280 0.58 10.64 -0.90
C PRO A 280 1.15 9.23 -0.74
N ASP A 281 0.79 8.57 0.35
CA ASP A 281 1.39 7.30 0.76
C ASP A 281 1.26 6.21 -0.31
N TYR A 282 0.09 6.06 -0.92
CA TYR A 282 -0.16 5.06 -1.97
C TYR A 282 0.61 5.33 -3.27
N VAL A 283 1.17 6.53 -3.43
CA VAL A 283 2.08 6.86 -4.55
C VAL A 283 3.50 6.41 -4.21
N VAL A 284 4.03 6.86 -3.07
CA VAL A 284 5.43 6.62 -2.73
C VAL A 284 5.69 5.20 -2.26
N ASN A 285 4.74 4.55 -1.59
CA ASN A 285 4.89 3.18 -1.11
C ASN A 285 4.46 2.10 -2.14
N ALA A 286 4.31 2.49 -3.42
CA ALA A 286 3.88 1.56 -4.48
C ALA A 286 4.93 0.51 -4.86
N GLY A 287 6.16 0.60 -4.34
CA GLY A 287 7.26 -0.27 -4.74
C GLY A 287 6.98 -1.77 -4.59
N GLY A 288 6.35 -2.18 -3.50
CA GLY A 288 5.97 -3.59 -3.31
C GLY A 288 4.94 -4.06 -4.34
N LEU A 289 3.95 -3.21 -4.68
CA LEU A 289 2.98 -3.51 -5.73
C LEU A 289 3.65 -3.57 -7.11
N ILE A 290 4.57 -2.66 -7.42
CA ILE A 290 5.33 -2.67 -8.68
C ILE A 290 6.12 -3.97 -8.79
N GLN A 291 6.87 -4.33 -7.75
CA GLN A 291 7.70 -5.54 -7.73
C GLN A 291 6.85 -6.81 -7.86
N GLY A 292 5.86 -6.99 -7.01
CA GLY A 292 5.00 -8.19 -7.01
C GLY A 292 4.09 -8.25 -8.23
N GLY A 293 3.48 -7.13 -8.63
CA GLY A 293 2.59 -7.07 -9.79
C GLY A 293 3.31 -7.37 -11.11
N ASN A 294 4.47 -6.77 -11.34
CA ASN A 294 5.26 -7.03 -12.54
C ASN A 294 5.83 -8.46 -12.58
N ALA A 295 6.22 -9.01 -11.42
CA ALA A 295 6.65 -10.41 -11.33
C ALA A 295 5.53 -11.38 -11.74
N HIS A 296 4.31 -11.15 -11.24
CA HIS A 296 3.14 -11.97 -11.55
C HIS A 296 2.67 -11.81 -13.00
N LEU A 297 2.53 -10.56 -13.46
CA LEU A 297 1.90 -10.27 -14.75
C LEU A 297 2.86 -10.42 -15.92
N LEU A 298 4.11 -10.03 -15.74
CA LEU A 298 5.08 -9.90 -16.82
C LEU A 298 6.28 -10.84 -16.65
N GLY A 299 6.41 -11.54 -15.51
CA GLY A 299 7.62 -12.28 -15.16
C GLY A 299 8.85 -11.37 -14.98
N LYS A 300 8.62 -10.07 -14.79
CA LYS A 300 9.68 -9.06 -14.69
C LYS A 300 10.18 -8.97 -13.24
N THR A 301 11.46 -9.20 -13.04
CA THR A 301 12.12 -9.17 -11.72
C THR A 301 12.92 -7.89 -11.47
N ASP A 302 13.42 -7.23 -12.51
CA ASP A 302 14.10 -5.93 -12.41
C ASP A 302 13.11 -4.79 -12.67
N ASN A 303 12.81 -4.03 -11.63
CA ASN A 303 11.84 -2.94 -11.64
C ASN A 303 12.47 -1.59 -11.27
N ARG A 304 13.78 -1.43 -11.44
CA ARG A 304 14.48 -0.20 -11.05
C ARG A 304 13.93 1.05 -11.74
N GLU A 305 13.59 0.96 -13.01
CA GLU A 305 13.03 2.08 -13.77
C GLU A 305 11.65 2.50 -13.27
N GLU A 306 10.78 1.53 -12.97
CA GLU A 306 9.43 1.80 -12.45
C GLU A 306 9.47 2.37 -11.03
N LEU A 307 10.40 1.88 -10.21
CA LEU A 307 10.62 2.42 -8.86
C LEU A 307 11.14 3.86 -8.93
N GLU A 308 12.07 4.15 -9.83
CA GLU A 308 12.59 5.49 -10.04
C GLU A 308 11.53 6.45 -10.63
N ALA A 309 10.60 5.95 -11.45
CA ALA A 309 9.50 6.75 -11.97
C ALA A 309 8.56 7.31 -10.89
N ILE A 310 8.59 6.76 -9.65
CA ILE A 310 7.89 7.32 -8.50
C ILE A 310 8.36 8.74 -8.19
N TYR A 311 9.65 9.04 -8.38
CA TYR A 311 10.18 10.39 -8.24
C TYR A 311 9.45 11.41 -9.11
N GLY A 312 9.39 11.18 -10.42
CA GLY A 312 8.75 12.11 -11.37
C GLY A 312 7.26 12.30 -11.07
N ARG A 313 6.58 11.22 -10.71
CA ARG A 313 5.16 11.25 -10.37
C ARG A 313 4.87 11.99 -9.07
N THR A 314 5.67 11.74 -8.05
CA THR A 314 5.55 12.47 -6.77
C THR A 314 5.78 13.95 -6.98
N ARG A 315 6.84 14.31 -7.71
CA ARG A 315 7.15 15.70 -8.03
C ARG A 315 5.99 16.39 -8.76
N GLU A 316 5.44 15.76 -9.80
CA GLU A 316 4.29 16.29 -10.55
C GLU A 316 3.08 16.56 -9.63
N ILE A 317 2.76 15.62 -8.74
CA ILE A 317 1.66 15.78 -7.77
C ILE A 317 1.92 16.97 -6.85
N LEU A 318 3.12 17.07 -6.28
CA LEU A 318 3.49 18.15 -5.36
C LEU A 318 3.45 19.52 -6.04
N GLU A 319 4.00 19.66 -7.25
CA GLU A 319 4.01 20.90 -8.00
C GLU A 319 2.58 21.35 -8.39
N ARG A 320 1.75 20.42 -8.87
CA ARG A 320 0.34 20.70 -9.18
C ARG A 320 -0.46 21.10 -7.93
N ALA A 321 -0.28 20.38 -6.82
CA ALA A 321 -0.96 20.67 -5.57
C ALA A 321 -0.59 22.06 -5.04
N ARG A 322 0.70 22.39 -5.05
CA ARG A 322 1.20 23.71 -4.64
C ARG A 322 0.67 24.83 -5.51
N SER A 323 0.67 24.65 -6.83
CA SER A 323 0.14 25.63 -7.79
C SER A 323 -1.36 25.87 -7.62
N ALA A 324 -2.10 24.82 -7.28
CA ALA A 324 -3.56 24.88 -7.09
C ALA A 324 -3.99 25.27 -5.66
N GLY A 325 -3.08 25.29 -4.69
CA GLY A 325 -3.40 25.48 -3.27
C GLY A 325 -4.30 24.36 -2.72
N ARG A 326 -4.11 23.12 -3.18
CA ARG A 326 -4.97 21.97 -2.89
C ARG A 326 -4.18 20.81 -2.26
N PRO A 327 -4.84 19.93 -1.48
CA PRO A 327 -4.23 18.74 -0.93
C PRO A 327 -3.65 17.83 -2.02
N THR A 328 -2.46 17.28 -1.76
CA THR A 328 -1.74 16.43 -2.71
C THR A 328 -2.48 15.14 -3.02
N GLN A 329 -3.18 14.53 -2.04
CA GLN A 329 -3.99 13.34 -2.27
C GLN A 329 -5.16 13.61 -3.22
N ALA A 330 -5.78 14.80 -3.17
CA ALA A 330 -6.85 15.16 -4.10
C ALA A 330 -6.34 15.27 -5.55
N ILE A 331 -5.13 15.80 -5.73
CA ILE A 331 -4.46 15.87 -7.05
C ILE A 331 -4.09 14.45 -7.52
N ALA A 332 -3.56 13.63 -6.65
CA ALA A 332 -3.21 12.25 -6.98
C ALA A 332 -4.44 11.43 -7.37
N ASP A 333 -5.56 11.56 -6.66
CA ASP A 333 -6.83 10.92 -7.00
C ASP A 333 -7.36 11.36 -8.37
N GLU A 334 -7.32 12.65 -8.68
CA GLU A 334 -7.70 13.19 -10.00
C GLU A 334 -6.79 12.62 -11.12
N MET A 335 -5.50 12.53 -10.87
CA MET A 335 -4.56 11.94 -11.83
C MET A 335 -4.83 10.44 -12.06
N ALA A 336 -5.16 9.69 -11.00
CA ALA A 336 -5.55 8.29 -11.10
C ALA A 336 -6.85 8.14 -11.91
N GLN A 337 -7.89 8.91 -11.56
CA GLN A 337 -9.17 8.90 -12.26
C GLN A 337 -9.04 9.30 -13.75
N ALA A 338 -8.21 10.29 -14.06
CA ALA A 338 -7.96 10.68 -15.44
C ALA A 338 -7.34 9.56 -16.28
N ARG A 339 -6.54 8.69 -15.66
CA ARG A 339 -5.97 7.50 -16.30
C ARG A 339 -7.02 6.40 -16.55
N LEU A 340 -7.95 6.23 -15.60
CA LEU A 340 -9.01 5.22 -15.65
C LEU A 340 -10.13 5.56 -16.67
N LYS A 341 -10.29 6.81 -17.08
CA LYS A 341 -11.30 7.26 -18.07
C LYS A 341 -11.07 6.76 -19.49
N ARG A 342 -10.16 5.81 -19.73
CA ARG A 342 -10.00 5.15 -21.03
C ARG A 342 -11.15 4.15 -21.24
N PRO A 343 -11.61 3.96 -22.49
CA PRO A 343 -12.63 2.96 -22.77
C PRO A 343 -12.20 1.59 -22.24
N LYS A 344 -13.05 0.96 -21.43
CA LYS A 344 -12.80 -0.41 -20.94
C LYS A 344 -12.89 -1.36 -22.13
N THR A 345 -11.76 -1.88 -22.56
CA THR A 345 -11.72 -2.90 -23.63
C THR A 345 -11.83 -4.28 -22.99
N TYR A 346 -13.02 -4.67 -22.57
CA TYR A 346 -13.32 -5.96 -21.93
C TYR A 346 -12.94 -7.20 -22.79
N HIS A 347 -12.60 -7.03 -24.07
CA HIS A 347 -12.48 -8.13 -25.03
C HIS A 347 -11.08 -8.38 -25.61
N GLU A 348 -10.06 -7.58 -25.29
CA GLU A 348 -8.75 -7.73 -25.94
C GLU A 348 -7.65 -8.34 -25.08
N MET A 349 -7.90 -8.60 -23.80
CA MET A 349 -6.91 -9.25 -22.96
C MET A 349 -7.17 -10.74 -22.91
N SER A 350 -6.47 -11.48 -23.79
CA SER A 350 -6.28 -12.92 -23.60
C SER A 350 -5.43 -13.10 -22.32
N TRP A 351 -6.10 -13.36 -21.21
CA TRP A 351 -5.42 -13.75 -19.98
C TRP A 351 -4.59 -15.00 -20.27
N PRO A 352 -3.36 -15.11 -19.76
CA PRO A 352 -2.60 -16.34 -19.89
C PRO A 352 -3.46 -17.47 -19.33
N SER A 353 -3.84 -18.41 -20.21
CA SER A 353 -4.60 -19.57 -19.78
C SER A 353 -3.77 -20.32 -18.74
N SER A 354 -4.39 -20.78 -17.67
CA SER A 354 -3.78 -21.56 -16.59
C SER A 354 -2.96 -22.79 -17.04
N ALA A 355 -3.06 -23.15 -18.33
CA ALA A 355 -2.33 -24.24 -18.96
C ALA A 355 -0.82 -23.98 -19.12
N SER A 356 -0.36 -22.72 -19.18
CA SER A 356 1.07 -22.42 -19.35
C SER A 356 1.87 -22.45 -18.03
N HIS A 357 1.20 -22.42 -16.88
CA HIS A 357 1.84 -22.41 -15.56
C HIS A 357 1.94 -23.81 -14.90
N ARG A 358 1.35 -24.85 -15.51
CA ARG A 358 1.37 -26.23 -14.94
C ARG A 358 2.56 -27.10 -15.33
N ARG A 359 3.64 -26.53 -15.89
CA ARG A 359 4.82 -27.34 -16.21
C ARG A 359 6.06 -26.75 -15.60
N GLY A 360 6.44 -27.26 -14.46
CA GLY A 360 7.70 -26.94 -13.82
C GLY A 360 7.71 -27.30 -12.32
N TRP A 361 7.32 -28.52 -11.98
CA TRP A 361 7.67 -29.20 -10.71
C TRP A 361 8.46 -30.45 -11.02
#